data_fc6115007bfca92b30a85a9eade71065
#
_entry.id   fc6115007bfca92b30a85a9eade71065
#
_cell.length_a   1.000
_cell.length_b   1.000
_cell.length_c   1.000
_cell.angle_alpha   90.00
_cell.angle_beta   90.00
_cell.angle_gamma   90.00
#
_symmetry.space_group_name_H-M   'P 1'
#
loop_
_entity.id
_entity.type
_entity.pdbx_description
1 polymer ?
#
loop_
_entity_poly.entity_id
_entity_poly.type
_entity_poly.pdbx_seq_one_letter_code
_entity_poly.pdbx_strand_id
1 'polypeptide(L)'
;AHAWAQNILPVYQDRADEEADLIRGIEGFKAVHGKAPSGFISPRGTPSPDTVELLVKHGFKWHSDHFDRDVPYLIDNPFGDLAAVPFTMEVNDMPLYIRYGNEPEAFTRILERLLDGFADTHTPKAIVDLTVHAHVFGRPFGAIELRKSIEAAQKRDNVWITTHEELAKIVHPDF
;
A
#
# COMPACT_ATOMS: atom_id res chain seq x y z
N ALA A 1 -0.85 0.63 9.17
CA ALA A 1 -2.22 0.93 9.65
C ALA A 1 -3.14 1.29 8.50
N HIS A 2 -4.46 1.30 8.74
CA HIS A 2 -5.48 1.51 7.71
C HIS A 2 -6.74 2.15 8.33
N ALA A 3 -6.59 3.29 9.02
CA ALA A 3 -7.57 3.91 9.89
C ALA A 3 -8.13 2.98 11.00
N TRP A 4 -9.06 3.44 11.79
CA TRP A 4 -9.73 2.59 12.79
C TRP A 4 -10.76 1.64 12.16
N ALA A 5 -11.46 2.11 11.13
CA ALA A 5 -12.47 1.32 10.43
C ALA A 5 -12.53 1.66 8.94
N GLN A 6 -12.84 0.67 8.11
CA GLN A 6 -12.83 0.77 6.64
C GLN A 6 -13.83 1.79 6.05
N ASN A 7 -14.84 2.17 6.80
CA ASN A 7 -15.84 3.17 6.40
C ASN A 7 -15.51 4.59 6.85
N ILE A 8 -14.41 4.79 7.56
CA ILE A 8 -13.89 6.10 7.97
C ILE A 8 -12.91 6.56 6.89
N LEU A 9 -13.26 7.62 6.19
CA LEU A 9 -12.47 8.16 5.07
C LEU A 9 -11.90 9.51 5.47
N PRO A 10 -10.57 9.65 5.63
CA PRO A 10 -9.94 10.89 6.09
C PRO A 10 -10.39 12.13 5.34
N VAL A 11 -10.54 12.05 4.02
CA VAL A 11 -10.98 13.17 3.15
C VAL A 11 -12.32 13.81 3.57
N TYR A 12 -13.14 13.11 4.34
CA TYR A 12 -14.45 13.62 4.83
C TYR A 12 -14.46 13.95 6.33
N GLN A 13 -13.34 13.79 7.01
CA GLN A 13 -13.20 14.14 8.42
C GLN A 13 -12.65 15.57 8.56
N ASP A 14 -12.98 16.25 9.65
CA ASP A 14 -12.18 17.38 10.09
C ASP A 14 -10.88 16.89 10.74
N ARG A 15 -9.92 17.79 10.91
CA ARG A 15 -8.60 17.47 11.45
C ARG A 15 -8.65 16.79 12.82
N ALA A 16 -9.56 17.23 13.69
CA ALA A 16 -9.65 16.70 15.05
C ALA A 16 -10.18 15.26 15.05
N ASP A 17 -11.18 14.98 14.24
CA ASP A 17 -11.77 13.66 14.09
C ASP A 17 -10.79 12.70 13.41
N GLU A 18 -10.06 13.14 12.38
CA GLU A 18 -9.02 12.34 11.73
C GLU A 18 -7.90 11.98 12.71
N GLU A 19 -7.43 12.96 13.51
CA GLU A 19 -6.39 12.71 14.50
C GLU A 19 -6.87 11.74 15.59
N ALA A 20 -8.10 11.88 16.07
CA ALA A 20 -8.68 11.00 17.08
C ALA A 20 -8.81 9.55 16.56
N ASP A 21 -9.23 9.38 15.30
CA ASP A 21 -9.31 8.08 14.65
C ASP A 21 -7.92 7.44 14.47
N LEU A 22 -6.93 8.24 14.06
CA LEU A 22 -5.55 7.80 13.91
C LEU A 22 -4.96 7.31 15.24
N ILE A 23 -5.13 8.08 16.32
CA ILE A 23 -4.70 7.71 17.68
C ILE A 23 -5.36 6.41 18.12
N ARG A 24 -6.66 6.27 17.93
CA ARG A 24 -7.39 5.05 18.25
C ARG A 24 -6.86 3.84 17.47
N GLY A 25 -6.54 4.02 16.20
CA GLY A 25 -5.93 3.00 15.37
C GLY A 25 -4.55 2.58 15.87
N ILE A 26 -3.70 3.55 16.27
CA ILE A 26 -2.37 3.31 16.84
C ILE A 26 -2.47 2.52 18.15
N GLU A 27 -3.36 2.93 19.06
CA GLU A 27 -3.56 2.26 20.34
C GLU A 27 -4.05 0.82 20.17
N GLY A 28 -5.04 0.60 19.29
CA GLY A 28 -5.51 -0.73 18.95
C GLY A 28 -4.42 -1.62 18.37
N PHE A 29 -3.59 -1.08 17.48
CA PHE A 29 -2.45 -1.80 16.91
C PHE A 29 -1.40 -2.15 17.97
N LYS A 30 -1.05 -1.20 18.85
CA LYS A 30 -0.14 -1.43 19.98
C LYS A 30 -0.66 -2.51 20.93
N ALA A 31 -1.95 -2.52 21.23
CA ALA A 31 -2.55 -3.50 22.12
C ALA A 31 -2.42 -4.94 21.60
N VAL A 32 -2.45 -5.12 20.28
CA VAL A 32 -2.36 -6.44 19.65
C VAL A 32 -0.91 -6.84 19.34
N HIS A 33 -0.11 -5.90 18.84
CA HIS A 33 1.23 -6.19 18.31
C HIS A 33 2.39 -5.75 19.21
N GLY A 34 2.12 -5.08 20.32
CA GLY A 34 3.13 -4.59 21.27
C GLY A 34 3.92 -3.37 20.79
N LYS A 35 3.74 -2.90 19.55
CA LYS A 35 4.41 -1.73 18.98
C LYS A 35 3.46 -0.90 18.13
N ALA A 36 3.79 0.39 17.93
CA ALA A 36 3.07 1.25 17.00
C ALA A 36 3.27 0.80 15.55
N PRO A 37 2.31 1.06 14.65
CA PRO A 37 2.52 0.86 13.22
C PRO A 37 3.52 1.88 12.68
N SER A 38 4.37 1.45 11.74
CA SER A 38 5.33 2.34 11.06
C SER A 38 4.78 2.98 9.80
N GLY A 39 3.71 2.43 9.23
CA GLY A 39 3.16 2.88 7.97
C GLY A 39 1.65 2.95 7.93
N PHE A 40 1.17 3.73 6.98
CA PHE A 40 -0.24 4.02 6.80
C PHE A 40 -0.67 3.98 5.34
N ILE A 41 -1.86 3.48 5.09
CA ILE A 41 -2.64 3.66 3.88
C ILE A 41 -4.08 3.96 4.29
N SER A 42 -4.69 5.00 3.75
CA SER A 42 -6.07 5.33 4.09
C SER A 42 -7.07 4.37 3.42
N PRO A 43 -8.24 4.15 4.03
CA PRO A 43 -9.30 3.43 3.37
C PRO A 43 -9.62 4.06 2.00
N ARG A 44 -9.61 3.23 0.96
CA ARG A 44 -9.84 3.62 -0.44
C ARG A 44 -8.83 4.61 -1.03
N GLY A 45 -7.68 4.83 -0.41
CA GLY A 45 -6.70 5.81 -0.87
C GLY A 45 -7.26 7.25 -0.85
N THR A 46 -7.86 7.66 0.28
CA THR A 46 -8.55 8.95 0.41
C THR A 46 -7.97 9.80 1.55
N PRO A 47 -6.68 10.20 1.46
CA PRO A 47 -6.08 11.07 2.46
C PRO A 47 -6.76 12.45 2.46
N SER A 48 -6.74 13.12 3.61
CA SER A 48 -7.08 14.53 3.76
C SER A 48 -5.87 15.42 3.50
N PRO A 49 -6.04 16.75 3.41
CA PRO A 49 -4.92 17.68 3.42
C PRO A 49 -4.06 17.64 4.69
N ASP A 50 -4.61 17.17 5.81
CA ASP A 50 -3.94 17.09 7.11
C ASP A 50 -3.22 15.77 7.33
N THR A 51 -3.50 14.72 6.55
CA THR A 51 -3.01 13.35 6.76
C THR A 51 -1.49 13.29 6.89
N VAL A 52 -0.73 13.94 6.00
CA VAL A 52 0.75 13.91 6.02
C VAL A 52 1.30 14.49 7.33
N GLU A 53 0.79 15.66 7.76
CA GLU A 53 1.20 16.29 9.02
C GLU A 53 0.88 15.38 10.21
N LEU A 54 -0.33 14.82 10.26
CA LEU A 54 -0.76 13.94 11.34
C LEU A 54 0.09 12.66 11.39
N LEU A 55 0.41 12.07 10.26
CA LEU A 55 1.27 10.89 10.20
C LEU A 55 2.67 11.18 10.75
N VAL A 56 3.30 12.28 10.33
CA VAL A 56 4.60 12.72 10.87
C VAL A 56 4.52 12.97 12.37
N LYS A 57 3.52 13.73 12.82
CA LYS A 57 3.28 14.04 14.24
C LYS A 57 3.18 12.80 15.12
N HIS A 58 2.56 11.73 14.61
CA HIS A 58 2.36 10.47 15.35
C HIS A 58 3.43 9.41 15.07
N GLY A 59 4.53 9.77 14.40
CA GLY A 59 5.73 8.95 14.26
C GLY A 59 5.65 7.86 13.20
N PHE A 60 4.73 7.97 12.24
CA PHE A 60 4.74 7.12 11.06
C PHE A 60 5.99 7.42 10.21
N LYS A 61 6.46 6.41 9.51
CA LYS A 61 7.66 6.47 8.68
C LYS A 61 7.35 6.43 7.19
N TRP A 62 6.19 5.89 6.81
CA TRP A 62 5.80 5.81 5.42
C TRP A 62 4.28 5.89 5.21
N HIS A 63 3.90 6.31 4.01
CA HIS A 63 2.53 6.50 3.55
C HIS A 63 2.37 5.98 2.12
N SER A 64 1.28 5.26 1.83
CA SER A 64 1.06 4.61 0.53
C SER A 64 -0.04 5.22 -0.34
N ASP A 65 -0.71 6.29 0.07
CA ASP A 65 -1.76 6.93 -0.76
C ASP A 65 -1.16 7.82 -1.87
N HIS A 66 -0.16 7.28 -2.59
CA HIS A 66 0.56 7.95 -3.65
C HIS A 66 0.47 7.12 -4.94
N PHE A 67 0.03 7.75 -6.03
CA PHE A 67 -0.22 7.11 -7.33
C PHE A 67 0.51 7.82 -8.47
N ASP A 68 1.50 8.62 -8.14
CA ASP A 68 2.18 9.55 -9.05
C ASP A 68 3.53 9.04 -9.56
N ARG A 69 4.06 7.95 -8.96
CA ARG A 69 5.36 7.36 -9.29
C ARG A 69 5.36 5.85 -9.09
N ASP A 70 6.35 5.20 -9.68
CA ASP A 70 6.58 3.75 -9.54
C ASP A 70 7.80 3.43 -8.67
N VAL A 71 8.33 4.38 -7.92
CA VAL A 71 9.49 4.22 -7.02
C VAL A 71 9.24 4.93 -5.69
N PRO A 72 9.82 4.44 -4.56
CA PRO A 72 9.68 5.14 -3.29
C PRO A 72 10.45 6.46 -3.29
N TYR A 73 9.97 7.44 -2.53
CA TYR A 73 10.60 8.76 -2.39
C TYR A 73 10.26 9.42 -1.05
N LEU A 74 11.02 10.42 -0.63
CA LEU A 74 10.63 11.28 0.47
C LEU A 74 9.58 12.28 0.01
N ILE A 75 8.51 12.43 0.81
CA ILE A 75 7.47 13.42 0.57
C ILE A 75 8.02 14.81 0.91
N ASP A 76 7.99 15.71 -0.07
CA ASP A 76 8.35 17.11 0.15
C ASP A 76 7.25 17.80 0.97
N ASN A 77 7.51 18.01 2.26
CA ASN A 77 6.59 18.62 3.20
C ASN A 77 7.36 19.28 4.36
N PRO A 78 6.78 20.29 5.05
CA PRO A 78 7.48 21.03 6.09
C PRO A 78 7.45 20.37 7.49
N PHE A 79 6.81 19.20 7.64
CA PHE A 79 6.53 18.63 8.96
C PHE A 79 7.60 17.64 9.43
N GLY A 80 8.37 17.06 8.51
CA GLY A 80 9.41 16.08 8.78
C GLY A 80 9.45 14.95 7.75
N ASP A 81 10.36 14.00 7.97
CA ASP A 81 10.58 12.91 7.03
C ASP A 81 9.42 11.91 7.05
N LEU A 82 8.87 11.67 5.86
CA LEU A 82 7.85 10.65 5.60
C LEU A 82 8.11 10.06 4.21
N ALA A 83 8.31 8.76 4.12
CA ALA A 83 8.49 8.12 2.82
C ALA A 83 7.14 7.86 2.14
N ALA A 84 7.05 8.21 0.87
CA ALA A 84 6.00 7.69 -0.01
C ALA A 84 6.43 6.31 -0.52
N VAL A 85 5.55 5.32 -0.36
CA VAL A 85 5.66 4.02 -1.02
C VAL A 85 4.47 3.90 -1.96
N PRO A 86 4.64 4.20 -3.25
CA PRO A 86 3.54 4.26 -4.21
C PRO A 86 2.77 2.96 -4.32
N PHE A 87 1.48 3.10 -4.55
CA PHE A 87 0.52 2.01 -4.63
C PHE A 87 0.17 1.69 -6.09
N THR A 88 0.24 0.41 -6.48
CA THR A 88 -0.11 -0.03 -7.83
C THR A 88 -1.61 -0.31 -7.93
N MET A 89 -2.31 0.44 -8.79
CA MET A 89 -3.77 0.29 -8.97
C MET A 89 -4.16 -0.95 -9.75
N GLU A 90 -3.30 -1.42 -10.64
CA GLU A 90 -3.61 -2.43 -11.66
C GLU A 90 -3.72 -3.85 -11.08
N VAL A 91 -3.00 -4.14 -9.99
CA VAL A 91 -2.98 -5.48 -9.37
C VAL A 91 -3.70 -5.45 -8.04
N ASN A 92 -5.00 -5.17 -8.09
CA ASN A 92 -5.88 -5.06 -6.92
C ASN A 92 -7.16 -5.85 -7.16
N ASP A 93 -7.43 -6.84 -6.32
CA ASP A 93 -8.56 -7.76 -6.47
C ASP A 93 -9.93 -7.07 -6.38
N MET A 94 -10.04 -6.00 -5.58
CA MET A 94 -11.30 -5.29 -5.40
C MET A 94 -11.78 -4.63 -6.70
N PRO A 95 -11.01 -3.74 -7.39
CA PRO A 95 -11.43 -3.21 -8.67
C PRO A 95 -11.47 -4.27 -9.76
N LEU A 96 -10.46 -5.13 -9.87
CA LEU A 96 -10.39 -6.10 -10.95
C LEU A 96 -11.55 -7.08 -10.93
N TYR A 97 -11.80 -7.70 -9.80
CA TYR A 97 -12.80 -8.77 -9.69
C TYR A 97 -14.18 -8.24 -9.31
N ILE A 98 -14.30 -7.47 -8.23
CA ILE A 98 -15.61 -7.05 -7.70
C ILE A 98 -16.22 -5.92 -8.53
N ARG A 99 -15.43 -4.93 -8.93
CA ARG A 99 -15.97 -3.77 -9.64
C ARG A 99 -16.12 -4.00 -11.13
N TYR A 100 -15.14 -4.60 -11.79
CA TYR A 100 -15.09 -4.76 -13.23
C TYR A 100 -15.49 -6.17 -13.72
N GLY A 101 -15.67 -7.13 -12.81
CA GLY A 101 -16.13 -8.49 -13.12
C GLY A 101 -15.14 -9.31 -13.95
N ASN A 102 -13.84 -9.04 -13.84
CA ASN A 102 -12.84 -9.87 -14.50
C ASN A 102 -12.79 -11.27 -13.90
N GLU A 103 -12.36 -12.23 -14.70
CA GLU A 103 -12.01 -13.56 -14.18
C GLU A 103 -10.78 -13.47 -13.27
N PRO A 104 -10.66 -14.33 -12.23
CA PRO A 104 -9.55 -14.29 -11.28
C PRO A 104 -8.16 -14.34 -11.93
N GLU A 105 -8.04 -15.06 -13.05
CA GLU A 105 -6.82 -15.19 -13.85
C GLU A 105 -6.30 -13.86 -14.40
N ALA A 106 -7.17 -12.84 -14.50
CA ALA A 106 -6.75 -11.50 -14.90
C ALA A 106 -5.71 -10.92 -13.95
N PHE A 107 -5.78 -11.25 -12.65
CA PHE A 107 -4.84 -10.77 -11.64
C PHE A 107 -3.40 -11.22 -11.95
N THR A 108 -3.17 -12.52 -12.13
CA THR A 108 -1.86 -13.06 -12.49
C THR A 108 -1.38 -12.55 -13.85
N ARG A 109 -2.26 -12.56 -14.86
CA ARG A 109 -1.94 -12.10 -16.22
C ARG A 109 -1.53 -10.62 -16.27
N ILE A 110 -2.17 -9.75 -15.48
CA ILE A 110 -1.82 -8.33 -15.42
C ILE A 110 -0.47 -8.16 -14.72
N LEU A 111 -0.24 -8.85 -13.59
CA LEU A 111 1.06 -8.85 -12.92
C LEU A 111 2.19 -9.24 -13.87
N GLU A 112 2.08 -10.37 -14.58
CA GLU A 112 3.11 -10.83 -15.51
C GLU A 112 3.39 -9.80 -16.59
N ARG A 113 2.35 -9.18 -17.17
CA ARG A 113 2.51 -8.12 -18.17
C ARG A 113 3.19 -6.86 -17.63
N LEU A 114 2.93 -6.48 -16.37
CA LEU A 114 3.63 -5.36 -15.73
C LEU A 114 5.10 -5.70 -15.52
N LEU A 115 5.40 -6.88 -14.96
CA LEU A 115 6.78 -7.32 -14.73
C LEU A 115 7.58 -7.42 -16.03
N ASP A 116 6.98 -7.92 -17.12
CA ASP A 116 7.60 -7.95 -18.45
C ASP A 116 7.78 -6.54 -19.01
N GLY A 117 6.76 -5.68 -18.91
CA GLY A 117 6.81 -4.31 -19.40
C GLY A 117 7.88 -3.46 -18.70
N PHE A 118 8.04 -3.59 -17.38
CA PHE A 118 9.11 -2.89 -16.66
C PHE A 118 10.51 -3.43 -16.98
N ALA A 119 10.63 -4.71 -17.34
CA ALA A 119 11.89 -5.27 -17.81
C ALA A 119 12.29 -4.74 -19.20
N ASP A 120 11.31 -4.56 -20.07
CA ASP A 120 11.53 -4.08 -21.46
C ASP A 120 11.69 -2.55 -21.57
N THR A 121 10.98 -1.80 -20.73
CA THR A 121 11.20 -0.36 -20.62
C THR A 121 12.46 -0.13 -19.78
N HIS A 122 13.34 0.74 -20.23
CA HIS A 122 14.57 1.08 -19.47
C HIS A 122 14.27 1.76 -18.11
N THR A 123 13.17 1.40 -17.45
CA THR A 123 12.81 1.79 -16.09
C THR A 123 13.63 0.92 -15.12
N PRO A 124 14.71 1.43 -14.53
CA PRO A 124 15.69 0.59 -13.85
C PRO A 124 15.15 -0.04 -12.55
N LYS A 125 14.08 0.51 -12.00
CA LYS A 125 13.39 0.03 -10.79
C LYS A 125 11.94 0.48 -10.84
N ALA A 126 11.03 -0.41 -10.43
CA ALA A 126 9.62 -0.07 -10.26
C ALA A 126 9.02 -0.91 -9.13
N ILE A 127 8.05 -0.33 -8.43
CA ILE A 127 7.21 -1.04 -7.45
C ILE A 127 6.00 -1.60 -8.18
N VAL A 128 5.68 -2.86 -7.90
CA VAL A 128 4.39 -3.46 -8.24
C VAL A 128 3.78 -3.98 -6.95
N ASP A 129 2.74 -3.30 -6.48
CA ASP A 129 2.02 -3.70 -5.27
C ASP A 129 0.90 -4.68 -5.59
N LEU A 130 0.90 -5.84 -4.93
CA LEU A 130 -0.15 -6.84 -5.03
C LEU A 130 -1.15 -6.65 -3.89
N THR A 131 -2.27 -6.03 -4.18
CA THR A 131 -3.32 -5.79 -3.19
C THR A 131 -4.38 -6.87 -3.25
N VAL A 132 -4.59 -7.51 -2.10
CA VAL A 132 -5.64 -8.52 -1.92
C VAL A 132 -6.43 -8.27 -0.65
N HIS A 133 -7.73 -8.52 -0.71
CA HIS A 133 -8.64 -8.40 0.42
C HIS A 133 -9.06 -9.78 0.92
N ALA A 134 -9.02 -10.00 2.22
CA ALA A 134 -9.36 -11.29 2.83
C ALA A 134 -10.75 -11.81 2.43
N HIS A 135 -11.73 -10.92 2.28
CA HIS A 135 -13.09 -11.28 1.87
C HIS A 135 -13.27 -11.46 0.35
N VAL A 136 -12.27 -11.10 -0.46
CA VAL A 136 -12.26 -11.29 -1.93
C VAL A 136 -11.29 -12.42 -2.28
N PHE A 137 -10.01 -12.15 -2.45
CA PHE A 137 -9.01 -13.15 -2.81
C PHE A 137 -8.53 -14.03 -1.63
N GLY A 138 -8.95 -13.77 -0.39
CA GLY A 138 -8.87 -14.75 0.69
C GLY A 138 -9.82 -15.95 0.54
N ARG A 139 -10.71 -15.94 -0.47
CA ARG A 139 -11.55 -17.10 -0.85
C ARG A 139 -10.75 -18.05 -1.76
N PRO A 140 -11.12 -19.37 -1.82
CA PRO A 140 -10.34 -20.38 -2.53
C PRO A 140 -9.95 -20.02 -3.98
N PHE A 141 -10.88 -19.47 -4.77
CA PHE A 141 -10.61 -19.11 -6.17
C PHE A 141 -9.55 -18.01 -6.30
N GLY A 142 -9.61 -16.99 -5.44
CA GLY A 142 -8.64 -15.90 -5.42
C GLY A 142 -7.30 -16.30 -4.81
N ALA A 143 -7.33 -17.10 -3.75
CA ALA A 143 -6.11 -17.61 -3.11
C ALA A 143 -5.27 -18.49 -4.05
N ILE A 144 -5.91 -19.22 -4.96
CA ILE A 144 -5.23 -19.98 -6.02
C ILE A 144 -4.49 -19.03 -6.95
N GLU A 145 -5.12 -17.94 -7.38
CA GLU A 145 -4.51 -16.95 -8.27
C GLU A 145 -3.41 -16.13 -7.58
N LEU A 146 -3.62 -15.73 -6.34
CA LEU A 146 -2.56 -15.07 -5.56
C LEU A 146 -1.31 -15.95 -5.45
N ARG A 147 -1.47 -17.25 -5.17
CA ARG A 147 -0.34 -18.19 -5.15
C ARG A 147 0.38 -18.24 -6.49
N LYS A 148 -0.36 -18.36 -7.60
CA LYS A 148 0.23 -18.36 -8.96
C LYS A 148 1.01 -17.07 -9.24
N SER A 149 0.47 -15.92 -8.82
CA SER A 149 1.11 -14.62 -8.96
C SER A 149 2.43 -14.54 -8.20
N ILE A 150 2.45 -15.01 -6.95
CA ILE A 150 3.68 -15.06 -6.14
C ILE A 150 4.70 -16.02 -6.78
N GLU A 151 4.28 -17.20 -7.22
CA GLU A 151 5.14 -18.17 -7.90
C GLU A 151 5.71 -17.63 -9.23
N ALA A 152 4.92 -16.84 -9.98
CA ALA A 152 5.37 -16.19 -11.20
C ALA A 152 6.43 -15.11 -10.92
N ALA A 153 6.23 -14.31 -9.85
CA ALA A 153 7.20 -13.32 -9.41
C ALA A 153 8.52 -13.99 -8.92
N GLN A 154 8.41 -15.07 -8.14
CA GLN A 154 9.58 -15.80 -7.60
C GLN A 154 10.47 -16.44 -8.66
N LYS A 155 9.94 -16.72 -9.85
CA LYS A 155 10.70 -17.30 -10.97
C LYS A 155 11.56 -16.28 -11.73
N ARG A 156 11.50 -15.00 -11.36
CA ARG A 156 12.17 -13.90 -12.05
C ARG A 156 13.36 -13.41 -11.24
N ASP A 157 14.57 -13.49 -11.78
CA ASP A 157 15.80 -13.07 -11.12
C ASP A 157 15.88 -11.55 -10.90
N ASN A 158 15.10 -10.77 -11.63
CA ASN A 158 15.04 -9.30 -11.53
C ASN A 158 13.90 -8.79 -10.62
N VAL A 159 13.21 -9.67 -9.89
CA VAL A 159 12.12 -9.30 -8.98
C VAL A 159 12.54 -9.55 -7.53
N TRP A 160 12.45 -8.50 -6.73
CA TRP A 160 12.61 -8.57 -5.29
C TRP A 160 11.23 -8.50 -4.62
N ILE A 161 10.79 -9.60 -4.01
CA ILE A 161 9.55 -9.64 -3.23
C ILE A 161 9.87 -9.12 -1.82
N THR A 162 9.21 -8.05 -1.43
CA THR A 162 9.50 -7.32 -0.20
C THR A 162 8.24 -6.70 0.42
N THR A 163 8.40 -5.92 1.47
CA THR A 163 7.32 -5.19 2.15
C THR A 163 7.44 -3.69 1.92
N HIS A 164 6.35 -2.94 2.11
CA HIS A 164 6.37 -1.47 2.09
C HIS A 164 7.37 -0.89 3.10
N GLU A 165 7.48 -1.51 4.27
CA GLU A 165 8.44 -1.09 5.29
C GLU A 165 9.89 -1.18 4.78
N GLU A 166 10.26 -2.27 4.12
CA GLU A 166 11.60 -2.42 3.55
C GLU A 166 11.85 -1.45 2.39
N LEU A 167 10.83 -1.13 1.60
CA LEU A 167 10.93 -0.11 0.56
C LEU A 167 11.11 1.30 1.15
N ALA A 168 10.38 1.61 2.22
CA ALA A 168 10.51 2.90 2.90
C ALA A 168 11.92 3.12 3.47
N LYS A 169 12.58 2.08 3.98
CA LYS A 169 13.97 2.15 4.47
C LYS A 169 14.99 2.56 3.42
N ILE A 170 14.69 2.38 2.13
CA ILE A 170 15.60 2.78 1.05
C ILE A 170 15.75 4.31 0.98
N VAL A 171 14.71 5.04 1.34
CA VAL A 171 14.64 6.50 1.15
C VAL A 171 14.51 7.28 2.46
N HIS A 172 14.00 6.68 3.53
CA HIS A 172 13.81 7.35 4.81
C HIS A 172 15.12 7.34 5.61
N PRO A 173 15.67 8.51 6.02
CA PRO A 173 17.00 8.59 6.63
C PRO A 173 17.09 7.96 8.03
N ASP A 174 15.98 7.96 8.77
CA ASP A 174 15.91 7.54 10.18
C ASP A 174 15.06 6.28 10.40
N PHE A 175 15.12 5.33 9.48
CA PHE A 175 14.31 4.12 9.57
C PHE A 175 15.12 2.96 10.19
#